data_18f4d4bea9c3c7efdf879442a79bc2c1
#
_entry.id   18f4d4bea9c3c7efdf879442a79bc2c1
#
_cell.length_a   1.000
_cell.length_b   1.000
_cell.length_c   1.000
_cell.angle_alpha   90.00
_cell.angle_beta   90.00
_cell.angle_gamma   90.00
#
_symmetry.space_group_name_H-M   'P 1'
#
loop_
_entity.id
_entity.type
_entity.pdbx_description
1 polymer ?
#
loop_
_entity_poly.entity_id
_entity_poly.type
_entity_poly.pdbx_seq_one_letter_code
_entity_poly.pdbx_strand_id
1 'polypeptide(L)'
;FSPHPLFENFGSRTDRGEACVRLGLDPQMSYVLFFGLIRDYKGLDLLLEAWRRLRDAGQTASRRLLVAGEFYAPRERYIRQIAESGLEGEVLLHDHFIPDELVKYYFSAADFVVQPYKSATQSGVTQIAYQFCTPMVVTAVGGLPEIVPDGRVGYVCPPTAEGVAAAIGRMYEGDALARFRENCLEERRRFSWEEMCNRITELYRIVSSPK
;
A
#
# COMPACT_ATOMS: atom_id res chain seq x y z
N PHE A 1 -5.26 21.33 -7.02
CA PHE A 1 -5.05 19.88 -6.94
C PHE A 1 -6.31 19.20 -6.42
N SER A 2 -6.82 18.20 -7.15
CA SER A 2 -7.95 17.38 -6.70
C SER A 2 -7.51 15.91 -6.82
N PRO A 3 -7.27 15.21 -5.71
CA PRO A 3 -6.93 13.80 -5.74
C PRO A 3 -8.15 12.96 -6.17
N HIS A 4 -7.90 11.74 -6.64
CA HIS A 4 -8.96 10.78 -6.93
C HIS A 4 -9.75 10.45 -5.65
N PRO A 5 -11.09 10.37 -5.71
CA PRO A 5 -11.88 9.97 -4.54
C PRO A 5 -11.69 8.50 -4.18
N LEU A 6 -12.23 8.10 -3.02
CA LEU A 6 -12.19 6.72 -2.53
C LEU A 6 -12.86 5.74 -3.50
N PHE A 7 -12.33 4.52 -3.53
CA PHE A 7 -12.95 3.39 -4.23
C PHE A 7 -13.87 2.61 -3.27
N GLU A 8 -15.15 2.96 -3.23
CA GLU A 8 -16.12 2.35 -2.31
C GLU A 8 -16.70 1.02 -2.80
N ASN A 9 -16.38 0.62 -4.03
CA ASN A 9 -16.88 -0.59 -4.68
C ASN A 9 -16.30 -1.92 -4.16
N PHE A 10 -15.22 -1.89 -3.36
CA PHE A 10 -14.57 -3.10 -2.84
C PHE A 10 -15.18 -3.63 -1.53
N GLY A 11 -16.25 -3.00 -1.03
CA GLY A 11 -16.93 -3.37 0.21
C GLY A 11 -16.26 -2.82 1.47
N SER A 12 -16.59 -3.41 2.61
CA SER A 12 -16.11 -2.99 3.92
C SER A 12 -14.98 -3.89 4.43
N ARG A 13 -14.18 -3.35 5.37
CA ARG A 13 -13.16 -4.11 6.09
C ARG A 13 -13.80 -5.30 6.82
N THR A 14 -13.19 -6.48 6.74
CA THR A 14 -13.59 -7.68 7.48
C THR A 14 -12.67 -7.93 8.67
N ASP A 15 -13.03 -8.88 9.51
CA ASP A 15 -12.11 -9.38 10.55
C ASP A 15 -10.83 -9.92 9.92
N ARG A 16 -9.70 -9.70 10.61
CA ARG A 16 -8.39 -10.09 10.11
C ARG A 16 -8.24 -11.62 10.01
N GLY A 17 -8.77 -12.35 11.01
CA GLY A 17 -8.72 -13.82 11.01
C GLY A 17 -9.54 -14.39 9.85
N GLU A 18 -10.75 -13.87 9.62
CA GLU A 18 -11.57 -14.22 8.45
C GLU A 18 -10.83 -13.96 7.14
N ALA A 19 -10.21 -12.78 7.02
CA ALA A 19 -9.45 -12.40 5.83
C ALA A 19 -8.27 -13.35 5.59
N CYS A 20 -7.50 -13.68 6.62
CA CYS A 20 -6.39 -14.63 6.52
C CYS A 20 -6.87 -16.01 6.08
N VAL A 21 -7.91 -16.55 6.68
CA VAL A 21 -8.49 -17.85 6.30
C VAL A 21 -8.93 -17.84 4.83
N ARG A 22 -9.60 -16.77 4.40
CA ARG A 22 -10.08 -16.64 3.01
C ARG A 22 -8.96 -16.63 1.99
N LEU A 23 -7.79 -16.09 2.36
CA LEU A 23 -6.61 -16.00 1.50
C LEU A 23 -5.62 -17.16 1.68
N GLY A 24 -5.90 -18.13 2.55
CA GLY A 24 -4.99 -19.23 2.88
C GLY A 24 -3.74 -18.78 3.66
N LEU A 25 -3.85 -17.70 4.43
CA LEU A 25 -2.78 -17.09 5.21
C LEU A 25 -2.86 -17.53 6.68
N ASP A 26 -1.69 -17.62 7.34
CA ASP A 26 -1.62 -17.88 8.78
C ASP A 26 -2.01 -16.60 9.57
N PRO A 27 -3.08 -16.60 10.39
CA PRO A 27 -3.50 -15.42 11.14
C PRO A 27 -2.52 -15.01 12.25
N GLN A 28 -1.54 -15.86 12.60
CA GLN A 28 -0.50 -15.53 13.58
C GLN A 28 0.66 -14.72 12.97
N MET A 29 0.77 -14.68 11.65
CA MET A 29 1.82 -13.94 10.95
C MET A 29 1.38 -12.49 10.65
N SER A 30 2.33 -11.57 10.65
CA SER A 30 2.15 -10.19 10.17
C SER A 30 2.36 -10.11 8.66
N TYR A 31 1.54 -9.30 7.98
CA TYR A 31 1.60 -9.19 6.52
C TYR A 31 1.84 -7.76 6.05
N VAL A 32 2.93 -7.57 5.31
CA VAL A 32 3.21 -6.36 4.55
C VAL A 32 2.71 -6.57 3.13
N LEU A 33 1.81 -5.72 2.65
CA LEU A 33 1.13 -5.88 1.37
C LEU A 33 1.77 -5.04 0.27
N PHE A 34 2.09 -5.65 -0.85
CA PHE A 34 2.26 -4.99 -2.15
C PHE A 34 1.07 -5.37 -3.03
N PHE A 35 0.36 -4.38 -3.60
CA PHE A 35 -0.92 -4.62 -4.27
C PHE A 35 -1.02 -4.00 -5.66
N GLY A 36 -1.74 -4.69 -6.56
CA GLY A 36 -2.15 -4.23 -7.89
C GLY A 36 -1.20 -4.66 -9.00
N LEU A 37 -1.48 -4.22 -10.24
CA LEU A 37 -0.70 -4.62 -11.42
C LEU A 37 0.80 -4.41 -11.20
N ILE A 38 1.60 -5.46 -11.41
CA ILE A 38 3.04 -5.45 -11.17
C ILE A 38 3.75 -4.92 -12.43
N ARG A 39 4.24 -3.69 -12.33
CA ARG A 39 4.98 -2.98 -13.39
C ARG A 39 6.31 -2.46 -12.83
N ASP A 40 7.31 -2.28 -13.66
CA ASP A 40 8.66 -1.87 -13.24
C ASP A 40 8.67 -0.59 -12.39
N TYR A 41 7.87 0.41 -12.77
CA TYR A 41 7.82 1.67 -12.03
C TYR A 41 7.26 1.54 -10.61
N LYS A 42 6.51 0.46 -10.32
CA LYS A 42 5.97 0.18 -8.99
C LYS A 42 7.00 -0.38 -8.00
N GLY A 43 8.20 -0.73 -8.47
CA GLY A 43 9.35 -0.99 -7.63
C GLY A 43 9.28 -2.26 -6.78
N LEU A 44 8.63 -3.33 -7.27
CA LEU A 44 8.65 -4.61 -6.55
C LEU A 44 10.09 -5.10 -6.34
N ASP A 45 10.98 -4.90 -7.30
CA ASP A 45 12.40 -5.21 -7.20
C ASP A 45 13.07 -4.46 -6.03
N LEU A 46 12.71 -3.19 -5.86
CA LEU A 46 13.19 -2.37 -4.75
C LEU A 46 12.68 -2.90 -3.40
N LEU A 47 11.41 -3.32 -3.34
CA LEU A 47 10.81 -3.89 -2.14
C LEU A 47 11.43 -5.25 -1.77
N LEU A 48 11.72 -6.10 -2.75
CA LEU A 48 12.39 -7.38 -2.50
C LEU A 48 13.78 -7.18 -1.92
N GLU A 49 14.55 -6.22 -2.43
CA GLU A 49 15.85 -5.87 -1.85
C GLU A 49 15.71 -5.27 -0.44
N ALA A 50 14.70 -4.43 -0.21
CA ALA A 50 14.40 -3.91 1.13
C ALA A 50 14.04 -5.04 2.10
N TRP A 51 13.24 -6.01 1.65
CA TRP A 51 12.85 -7.17 2.44
C TRP A 51 14.05 -8.04 2.81
N ARG A 52 14.97 -8.29 1.86
CA ARG A 52 16.22 -8.98 2.12
C ARG A 52 17.03 -8.32 3.25
N ARG A 53 17.14 -6.98 3.23
CA ARG A 53 17.83 -6.22 4.30
C ARG A 53 17.17 -6.38 5.66
N LEU A 54 15.82 -6.37 5.71
CA LEU A 54 15.06 -6.59 6.95
C LEU A 54 15.29 -8.01 7.49
N ARG A 55 15.31 -9.02 6.62
CA ARG A 55 15.61 -10.40 7.00
C ARG A 55 17.03 -10.53 7.55
N ASP A 56 18.02 -9.97 6.86
CA ASP A 56 19.42 -10.03 7.28
C ASP A 56 19.64 -9.32 8.64
N ALA A 57 18.76 -8.36 8.97
CA ALA A 57 18.69 -7.73 10.30
C ALA A 57 17.81 -8.49 11.31
N GLY A 58 17.27 -9.66 10.98
CA GLY A 58 16.44 -10.49 11.86
C GLY A 58 15.02 -9.94 12.12
N GLN A 59 14.53 -9.05 11.25
CA GLN A 59 13.26 -8.33 11.48
C GLN A 59 12.05 -8.99 10.79
N THR A 60 12.20 -10.17 10.16
CA THR A 60 11.11 -10.80 9.39
C THR A 60 10.59 -12.11 9.98
N ALA A 61 11.07 -12.56 11.13
CA ALA A 61 10.76 -13.88 11.69
C ALA A 61 9.26 -14.19 11.79
N SER A 62 8.44 -13.21 12.21
CA SER A 62 6.97 -13.32 12.31
C SER A 62 6.24 -12.55 11.22
N ARG A 63 6.93 -12.18 10.14
CA ARG A 63 6.39 -11.31 9.09
C ARG A 63 6.50 -11.96 7.72
N ARG A 64 5.58 -11.64 6.82
CA ARG A 64 5.60 -12.09 5.43
C ARG A 64 5.32 -10.92 4.50
N LEU A 65 5.97 -10.91 3.35
CA LEU A 65 5.65 -9.99 2.26
C LEU A 65 4.59 -10.67 1.38
N LEU A 66 3.39 -10.10 1.37
CA LEU A 66 2.29 -10.54 0.52
C LEU A 66 2.25 -9.69 -0.75
N VAL A 67 2.59 -10.28 -1.88
CA VAL A 67 2.54 -9.65 -3.20
C VAL A 67 1.28 -10.13 -3.91
N ALA A 68 0.34 -9.23 -4.16
CA ALA A 68 -0.96 -9.55 -4.77
C ALA A 68 -1.22 -8.71 -6.02
N GLY A 69 -1.33 -9.38 -7.16
CA GLY A 69 -1.64 -8.74 -8.44
C GLY A 69 -0.95 -9.40 -9.63
N GLU A 70 -1.46 -9.10 -10.80
CA GLU A 70 -1.01 -9.67 -12.06
C GLU A 70 0.28 -9.00 -12.56
N PHE A 71 1.20 -9.79 -13.12
CA PHE A 71 2.44 -9.30 -13.71
C PHE A 71 2.21 -8.71 -15.11
N TYR A 72 2.58 -7.44 -15.25
CA TYR A 72 2.74 -6.71 -16.52
C TYR A 72 4.21 -6.35 -16.81
N ALA A 73 5.12 -6.99 -16.08
CA ALA A 73 6.56 -6.98 -16.27
C ALA A 73 7.05 -8.43 -16.32
N PRO A 74 8.27 -8.73 -16.81
CA PRO A 74 8.80 -10.08 -16.87
C PRO A 74 8.85 -10.73 -15.46
N ARG A 75 7.92 -11.66 -15.22
CA ARG A 75 7.73 -12.37 -13.94
C ARG A 75 8.99 -13.09 -13.46
N GLU A 76 9.69 -13.73 -14.40
CA GLU A 76 10.88 -14.55 -14.14
C GLU A 76 12.00 -13.76 -13.46
N ARG A 77 12.08 -12.45 -13.74
CA ARG A 77 13.04 -11.56 -13.09
C ARG A 77 12.81 -11.49 -11.58
N TYR A 78 11.57 -11.37 -11.16
CA TYR A 78 11.21 -11.26 -9.73
C TYR A 78 11.33 -12.60 -9.01
N ILE A 79 10.93 -13.70 -9.68
CA ILE A 79 11.11 -15.05 -9.14
C ILE A 79 12.61 -15.35 -8.92
N ARG A 80 13.44 -15.00 -9.88
CA ARG A 80 14.89 -15.14 -9.74
C ARG A 80 15.42 -14.30 -8.59
N GLN A 81 15.02 -13.05 -8.47
CA GLN A 81 15.45 -12.18 -7.37
C GLN A 81 15.03 -12.74 -6.01
N ILE A 82 13.81 -13.30 -5.88
CA ILE A 82 13.35 -13.98 -4.66
C ILE A 82 14.27 -15.15 -4.33
N ALA A 83 14.54 -16.03 -5.30
CA ALA A 83 15.39 -17.21 -5.11
C ALA A 83 16.84 -16.84 -4.77
N GLU A 84 17.47 -15.95 -5.56
CA GLU A 84 18.84 -15.49 -5.32
C GLU A 84 18.99 -14.76 -3.98
N SER A 85 17.92 -14.16 -3.47
CA SER A 85 17.88 -13.53 -2.16
C SER A 85 17.48 -14.49 -1.03
N GLY A 86 17.12 -15.76 -1.31
CA GLY A 86 16.67 -16.74 -0.32
C GLY A 86 15.36 -16.35 0.39
N LEU A 87 14.43 -15.74 -0.33
CA LEU A 87 13.18 -15.19 0.22
C LEU A 87 11.94 -16.06 -0.03
N GLU A 88 12.09 -17.29 -0.57
CA GLU A 88 10.97 -18.16 -1.00
C GLU A 88 10.00 -18.51 0.15
N GLY A 89 10.49 -18.58 1.39
CA GLY A 89 9.65 -18.84 2.56
C GLY A 89 8.99 -17.60 3.15
N GLU A 90 9.36 -16.40 2.69
CA GLU A 90 8.94 -15.12 3.29
C GLU A 90 8.08 -14.28 2.34
N VAL A 91 8.21 -14.47 1.03
CA VAL A 91 7.44 -13.77 0.00
C VAL A 91 6.34 -14.68 -0.52
N LEU A 92 5.10 -14.28 -0.28
CA LEU A 92 3.91 -14.98 -0.75
C LEU A 92 3.42 -14.29 -2.03
N LEU A 93 3.41 -15.03 -3.14
CA LEU A 93 3.00 -14.51 -4.44
C LEU A 93 1.58 -14.96 -4.79
N HIS A 94 0.64 -14.01 -4.81
CA HIS A 94 -0.69 -14.18 -5.39
C HIS A 94 -0.69 -13.48 -6.76
N ASP A 95 0.03 -14.07 -7.71
CA ASP A 95 0.38 -13.51 -9.02
C ASP A 95 -0.71 -13.70 -10.10
N HIS A 96 -1.91 -13.32 -9.78
CA HIS A 96 -3.06 -13.35 -10.67
C HIS A 96 -3.89 -12.07 -10.53
N PHE A 97 -4.83 -11.86 -11.44
CA PHE A 97 -5.82 -10.80 -11.29
C PHE A 97 -6.60 -11.00 -10.00
N ILE A 98 -6.68 -9.96 -9.19
CA ILE A 98 -7.44 -10.00 -7.93
C ILE A 98 -8.85 -9.46 -8.21
N PRO A 99 -9.89 -10.30 -8.15
CA PRO A 99 -11.28 -9.87 -8.28
C PRO A 99 -11.68 -8.85 -7.23
N ASP A 100 -12.55 -7.91 -7.57
CA ASP A 100 -12.97 -6.80 -6.71
C ASP A 100 -13.50 -7.28 -5.34
N GLU A 101 -14.23 -8.37 -5.30
CA GLU A 101 -14.77 -8.98 -4.08
C GLU A 101 -13.70 -9.54 -3.14
N LEU A 102 -12.49 -9.81 -3.64
CA LEU A 102 -11.37 -10.30 -2.84
C LEU A 102 -10.47 -9.18 -2.31
N VAL A 103 -10.51 -7.99 -2.88
CA VAL A 103 -9.65 -6.85 -2.50
C VAL A 103 -9.75 -6.56 -1.00
N LYS A 104 -10.96 -6.56 -0.45
CA LYS A 104 -11.20 -6.32 0.99
C LYS A 104 -10.41 -7.26 1.90
N TYR A 105 -10.23 -8.52 1.51
CA TYR A 105 -9.52 -9.50 2.34
C TYR A 105 -8.02 -9.20 2.37
N TYR A 106 -7.41 -8.81 1.25
CA TYR A 106 -6.00 -8.42 1.20
C TYR A 106 -5.71 -7.23 2.13
N PHE A 107 -6.52 -6.17 2.05
CA PHE A 107 -6.35 -5.00 2.90
C PHE A 107 -6.78 -5.23 4.36
N SER A 108 -7.64 -6.20 4.63
CA SER A 108 -8.02 -6.58 6.00
C SER A 108 -6.98 -7.47 6.66
N ALA A 109 -6.33 -8.37 5.92
CA ALA A 109 -5.26 -9.23 6.42
C ALA A 109 -3.96 -8.45 6.67
N ALA A 110 -3.68 -7.41 5.87
CA ALA A 110 -2.44 -6.66 5.93
C ALA A 110 -2.35 -5.73 7.15
N ASP A 111 -1.14 -5.62 7.70
CA ASP A 111 -0.81 -4.61 8.71
C ASP A 111 -0.74 -3.22 8.05
N PHE A 112 -0.09 -3.14 6.91
CA PHE A 112 0.00 -1.94 6.06
C PHE A 112 0.35 -2.32 4.62
N VAL A 113 0.19 -1.36 3.69
CA VAL A 113 0.57 -1.51 2.29
C VAL A 113 1.83 -0.70 1.98
N VAL A 114 2.71 -1.27 1.14
CA VAL A 114 3.93 -0.60 0.67
C VAL A 114 3.80 -0.28 -0.81
N GLN A 115 4.08 0.96 -1.17
CA GLN A 115 4.12 1.45 -2.54
C GLN A 115 5.52 2.02 -2.84
N PRO A 116 6.49 1.15 -3.17
CA PRO A 116 7.90 1.52 -3.32
C PRO A 116 8.17 2.06 -4.73
N TYR A 117 7.30 2.94 -5.20
CA TYR A 117 7.30 3.39 -6.59
C TYR A 117 8.57 4.15 -6.93
N LYS A 118 9.08 3.94 -8.14
CA LYS A 118 10.21 4.67 -8.72
C LYS A 118 9.77 5.97 -9.36
N SER A 119 8.52 5.99 -9.84
CA SER A 119 7.86 7.18 -10.38
C SER A 119 6.35 7.01 -10.23
N ALA A 120 5.64 8.11 -10.01
CA ALA A 120 4.18 8.13 -9.97
C ALA A 120 3.66 9.56 -10.19
N THR A 121 2.44 9.68 -10.68
CA THR A 121 1.64 10.90 -10.55
C THR A 121 0.71 10.78 -9.35
N GLN A 122 -0.12 9.75 -9.34
CA GLN A 122 -1.02 9.35 -8.26
C GLN A 122 -1.08 7.82 -8.21
N SER A 123 -1.72 7.26 -7.16
CA SER A 123 -1.93 5.82 -7.05
C SER A 123 -3.34 5.50 -6.60
N GLY A 124 -4.06 4.67 -7.37
CA GLY A 124 -5.34 4.11 -6.92
C GLY A 124 -5.21 3.23 -5.68
N VAL A 125 -4.04 2.62 -5.47
CA VAL A 125 -3.80 1.78 -4.27
C VAL A 125 -3.83 2.61 -2.99
N THR A 126 -3.42 3.90 -3.00
CA THR A 126 -3.57 4.78 -1.85
C THR A 126 -5.03 4.99 -1.49
N GLN A 127 -5.91 5.13 -2.48
CA GLN A 127 -7.35 5.32 -2.25
C GLN A 127 -8.01 4.06 -1.70
N ILE A 128 -7.58 2.87 -2.17
CA ILE A 128 -8.01 1.60 -1.60
C ILE A 128 -7.52 1.47 -0.15
N ALA A 129 -6.26 1.82 0.14
CA ALA A 129 -5.72 1.79 1.49
C ALA A 129 -6.51 2.70 2.45
N TYR A 130 -6.88 3.90 2.02
CA TYR A 130 -7.76 4.79 2.79
C TYR A 130 -9.15 4.22 2.99
N GLN A 131 -9.74 3.56 1.98
CA GLN A 131 -11.06 2.92 2.11
C GLN A 131 -11.06 1.89 3.24
N PHE A 132 -10.00 1.11 3.36
CA PHE A 132 -9.85 0.09 4.40
C PHE A 132 -9.12 0.56 5.66
N CYS A 133 -8.79 1.85 5.78
CA CYS A 133 -7.99 2.39 6.88
C CYS A 133 -6.70 1.59 7.12
N THR A 134 -6.04 1.17 6.03
CA THR A 134 -4.78 0.44 6.06
C THR A 134 -3.63 1.44 5.96
N PRO A 135 -2.73 1.52 6.96
CA PRO A 135 -1.57 2.42 6.92
C PRO A 135 -0.67 2.17 5.71
N MET A 136 0.17 3.13 5.37
CA MET A 136 0.93 3.10 4.13
C MET A 136 2.41 3.40 4.36
N VAL A 137 3.28 2.71 3.61
CA VAL A 137 4.66 3.14 3.36
C VAL A 137 4.74 3.48 1.87
N VAL A 138 5.13 4.72 1.57
CA VAL A 138 5.25 5.18 0.18
C VAL A 138 6.61 5.83 -0.05
N THR A 139 7.10 5.76 -1.27
CA THR A 139 8.30 6.50 -1.67
C THR A 139 7.97 7.96 -1.98
N ALA A 140 8.94 8.84 -1.77
CA ALA A 140 8.84 10.28 -2.03
C ALA A 140 8.90 10.59 -3.54
N VAL A 141 7.91 10.08 -4.31
CA VAL A 141 7.84 10.30 -5.76
C VAL A 141 6.47 10.82 -6.16
N GLY A 142 6.46 11.75 -7.11
CA GLY A 142 5.24 12.36 -7.66
C GLY A 142 4.32 12.92 -6.56
N GLY A 143 3.02 12.66 -6.67
CA GLY A 143 2.01 13.13 -5.71
C GLY A 143 1.81 12.23 -4.47
N LEU A 144 2.59 11.17 -4.28
CA LEU A 144 2.40 10.26 -3.14
C LEU A 144 2.58 10.95 -1.78
N PRO A 145 3.59 11.84 -1.56
CA PRO A 145 3.75 12.55 -0.29
C PRO A 145 2.59 13.49 0.05
N GLU A 146 1.90 14.02 -0.95
CA GLU A 146 0.73 14.90 -0.75
C GLU A 146 -0.51 14.11 -0.30
N ILE A 147 -0.60 12.86 -0.77
CA ILE A 147 -1.71 11.95 -0.45
C ILE A 147 -1.47 11.26 0.89
N VAL A 148 -0.23 10.88 1.18
CA VAL A 148 0.17 10.15 2.40
C VAL A 148 1.01 11.08 3.28
N PRO A 149 0.43 11.87 4.20
CA PRO A 149 1.16 12.73 5.11
C PRO A 149 2.09 11.89 6.01
N ASP A 150 3.41 12.20 5.94
CA ASP A 150 4.46 11.49 6.69
C ASP A 150 4.21 11.54 8.20
N GLY A 151 4.33 10.40 8.87
CA GLY A 151 4.12 10.28 10.32
C GLY A 151 2.65 10.37 10.77
N ARG A 152 1.69 10.55 9.85
CA ARG A 152 0.26 10.66 10.18
C ARG A 152 -0.55 9.41 9.84
N VAL A 153 -0.41 8.89 8.62
CA VAL A 153 -1.09 7.66 8.15
C VAL A 153 -0.12 6.59 7.69
N GLY A 154 1.14 6.82 7.89
CA GLY A 154 2.25 5.96 7.48
C GLY A 154 3.53 6.75 7.34
N TYR A 155 4.46 6.24 6.54
CA TYR A 155 5.75 6.88 6.32
C TYR A 155 6.03 7.13 4.84
N VAL A 156 6.66 8.28 4.57
CA VAL A 156 7.22 8.64 3.27
C VAL A 156 8.73 8.43 3.34
N CYS A 157 9.31 7.72 2.38
CA CYS A 157 10.73 7.38 2.39
C CYS A 157 11.40 7.65 1.04
N PRO A 158 12.74 7.76 1.00
CA PRO A 158 13.46 7.79 -0.27
C PRO A 158 13.17 6.55 -1.12
N PRO A 159 13.17 6.67 -2.48
CA PRO A 159 12.95 5.54 -3.39
C PRO A 159 14.22 4.66 -3.50
N THR A 160 14.68 4.15 -2.36
CA THR A 160 15.83 3.26 -2.20
C THR A 160 15.46 2.07 -1.33
N ALA A 161 16.11 0.92 -1.53
CA ALA A 161 15.88 -0.26 -0.71
C ALA A 161 16.10 -0.01 0.78
N GLU A 162 17.07 0.81 1.10
CA GLU A 162 17.43 1.24 2.45
C GLU A 162 16.32 2.09 3.09
N GLY A 163 15.83 3.10 2.34
CA GLY A 163 14.73 3.96 2.78
C GLY A 163 13.44 3.17 3.01
N VAL A 164 13.10 2.27 2.08
CA VAL A 164 11.91 1.41 2.20
C VAL A 164 12.06 0.45 3.39
N ALA A 165 13.22 -0.19 3.58
CA ALA A 165 13.47 -1.08 4.72
C ALA A 165 13.35 -0.32 6.05
N ALA A 166 13.98 0.84 6.17
CA ALA A 166 13.88 1.67 7.37
C ALA A 166 12.43 2.08 7.69
N ALA A 167 11.66 2.50 6.67
CA ALA A 167 10.25 2.86 6.85
C ALA A 167 9.40 1.65 7.28
N ILE A 168 9.60 0.47 6.69
CA ILE A 168 8.93 -0.77 7.11
C ILE A 168 9.27 -1.11 8.56
N GLY A 169 10.53 -1.00 8.97
CA GLY A 169 10.95 -1.23 10.36
C GLY A 169 10.21 -0.32 11.33
N ARG A 170 10.17 0.99 11.05
CA ARG A 170 9.47 2.00 11.87
C ARG A 170 7.96 1.75 12.00
N MET A 171 7.31 1.11 11.03
CA MET A 171 5.89 0.76 11.13
C MET A 171 5.57 -0.15 12.31
N TYR A 172 6.55 -0.93 12.77
CA TYR A 172 6.40 -1.87 13.89
C TYR A 172 6.94 -1.32 15.21
N GLU A 173 7.33 -0.05 15.27
CA GLU A 173 7.80 0.59 16.50
C GLU A 173 6.62 1.15 17.30
N GLY A 174 6.59 0.82 18.60
CA GLY A 174 5.58 1.32 19.53
C GLY A 174 4.14 1.06 19.08
N ASP A 175 3.33 2.10 19.04
CA ASP A 175 1.90 2.09 18.67
C ASP A 175 1.64 2.57 17.23
N ALA A 176 2.67 2.71 16.39
CA ALA A 176 2.57 3.36 15.08
C ALA A 176 1.43 2.80 14.21
N LEU A 177 1.29 1.47 14.11
CA LEU A 177 0.24 0.85 13.31
C LEU A 177 -1.17 1.20 13.78
N ALA A 178 -1.41 1.16 15.09
CA ALA A 178 -2.72 1.48 15.67
C ALA A 178 -3.06 2.95 15.43
N ARG A 179 -2.14 3.85 15.79
CA ARG A 179 -2.28 5.30 15.60
C ARG A 179 -2.52 5.69 14.14
N PHE A 180 -1.75 5.12 13.19
CA PHE A 180 -1.93 5.43 11.77
C PHE A 180 -3.26 4.91 11.23
N ARG A 181 -3.75 3.77 11.73
CA ARG A 181 -5.06 3.24 11.37
C ARG A 181 -6.20 4.15 11.83
N GLU A 182 -6.11 4.70 13.03
CA GLU A 182 -7.07 5.69 13.53
C GLU A 182 -7.02 6.99 12.71
N ASN A 183 -5.82 7.49 12.45
CA ASN A 183 -5.65 8.70 11.65
C ASN A 183 -6.17 8.54 10.22
N CYS A 184 -6.13 7.34 9.64
CA CYS A 184 -6.73 7.09 8.33
C CYS A 184 -8.24 7.36 8.32
N LEU A 185 -8.97 7.17 9.43
CA LEU A 185 -10.40 7.49 9.54
C LEU A 185 -10.68 8.99 9.37
N GLU A 186 -9.78 9.84 9.82
CA GLU A 186 -9.89 11.29 9.65
C GLU A 186 -9.44 11.72 8.25
N GLU A 187 -8.23 11.29 7.85
CA GLU A 187 -7.62 11.71 6.60
C GLU A 187 -8.41 11.28 5.37
N ARG A 188 -9.05 10.10 5.39
CA ARG A 188 -9.86 9.61 4.25
C ARG A 188 -10.99 10.55 3.87
N ARG A 189 -11.47 11.42 4.78
CA ARG A 189 -12.54 12.41 4.51
C ARG A 189 -12.13 13.38 3.40
N ARG A 190 -10.84 13.69 3.27
CA ARG A 190 -10.29 14.55 2.20
C ARG A 190 -10.53 13.99 0.79
N PHE A 191 -10.82 12.70 0.70
CA PHE A 191 -11.00 11.95 -0.55
C PHE A 191 -12.46 11.48 -0.74
N SER A 192 -13.43 12.09 -0.03
CA SER A 192 -14.84 11.80 -0.26
C SER A 192 -15.29 12.29 -1.63
N TRP A 193 -16.29 11.64 -2.20
CA TRP A 193 -16.96 12.12 -3.41
C TRP A 193 -17.58 13.49 -3.23
N GLU A 194 -18.12 13.76 -2.03
CA GLU A 194 -18.68 15.08 -1.67
C GLU A 194 -17.62 16.19 -1.78
N GLU A 195 -16.42 15.96 -1.21
CA GLU A 195 -15.31 16.91 -1.28
C GLU A 195 -14.87 17.16 -2.73
N MET A 196 -14.80 16.12 -3.57
CA MET A 196 -14.51 16.26 -5.00
C MET A 196 -15.58 17.10 -5.71
N CYS A 197 -16.86 16.82 -5.49
CA CYS A 197 -17.96 17.59 -6.07
C CYS A 197 -17.93 19.07 -5.63
N ASN A 198 -17.65 19.35 -4.37
CA ASN A 198 -17.51 20.69 -3.85
C ASN A 198 -16.39 21.47 -4.56
N ARG A 199 -15.22 20.85 -4.72
CA ARG A 199 -14.09 21.47 -5.42
C ARG A 199 -14.39 21.75 -6.89
N ILE A 200 -15.04 20.83 -7.59
CA ILE A 200 -15.45 21.04 -8.98
C ILE A 200 -16.43 22.20 -9.08
N THR A 201 -17.41 22.25 -8.17
CA THR A 201 -18.41 23.33 -8.14
C THR A 201 -17.78 24.69 -7.84
N GLU A 202 -16.81 24.74 -6.93
CA GLU A 202 -16.05 25.96 -6.63
C GLU A 202 -15.26 26.45 -7.85
N LEU A 203 -14.53 25.56 -8.49
CA LEU A 203 -13.79 25.88 -9.71
C LEU A 203 -14.71 26.38 -10.82
N TYR A 204 -15.86 25.75 -11.01
CA TYR A 204 -16.86 26.20 -11.99
C TYR A 204 -17.33 27.63 -11.69
N ARG A 205 -17.63 27.97 -10.44
CA ARG A 205 -18.01 29.32 -10.03
C ARG A 205 -16.94 30.35 -10.33
N ILE A 206 -15.67 30.04 -10.03
CA ILE A 206 -14.52 30.93 -10.30
C ILE A 206 -14.38 31.22 -11.80
N VAL A 207 -14.48 30.19 -12.64
CA VAL A 207 -14.30 30.31 -14.09
C VAL A 207 -15.50 30.96 -14.77
N SER A 208 -16.71 30.75 -14.24
CA SER A 208 -17.97 31.26 -14.82
C SER A 208 -18.36 32.65 -14.30
N SER A 209 -17.62 33.23 -13.37
CA SER A 209 -17.86 34.61 -12.90
C SER A 209 -17.46 35.57 -14.00
N PRO A 210 -18.38 36.45 -14.45
CA PRO A 210 -18.03 37.49 -15.47
C PRO A 210 -16.94 38.40 -14.90
N LYS A 211 -15.95 38.71 -15.75
CA LYS A 211 -14.89 39.68 -15.45
C LYS A 211 -15.47 41.09 -15.44
#